data_ea717409b507014b23e8eece87f23c5a
#
_entry.id   ea717409b507014b23e8eece87f23c5a
#
_cell.length_a   1.000
_cell.length_b   1.000
_cell.length_c   1.000
_cell.angle_alpha   90.00
_cell.angle_beta   90.00
_cell.angle_gamma   90.00
#
_symmetry.space_group_name_H-M   'P 1'
#
loop_
_entity.id
_entity.type
_entity.pdbx_description
1 polymer ?
#
loop_
_entity_poly.entity_id
_entity_poly.type
_entity_poly.pdbx_seq_one_letter_code
_entity_poly.pdbx_strand_id
1 'polypeptide(L)'
;MGEAVKAAMPTSEADPIGVWAASLAMYSSAISRTVRLDNRRPVVVWTVLAGRSAIGRKGYAYNTANAVLGKTLGGYMRTRKRDGVSSGPSLVDMLSKMELDTVGEEGGIDGRTILVEEEWASVLKVQKRCSKFSTLFRTAWDGKPISNRTKKDGLQSVAQPLLGFHAHITPGEWAKYVSSSEALGGSYNRLLPVLVERSKMLPYNSKPVVPDTKPLQAAFEWATEEARVMRFSREAGERYDEIRAIVEDRMAEMPELLASYMERAAEQVQRISAVLASTEMTEEISTAAVEAAWSFVSFSMASVEKLVKDAASDSGPKSMQAPEDMIRDVLKRYGGEAQSSALLRALWGRMNAAGIKEAVETMDDVEMVKEKSGGRGAPKTIYRLTSGQDQDQDQDEQKPVKPTLKVLNGERLRQATKPKPQPAAINANPFMAALDL
;
A
#
# COMPACT_ATOMS: atom_id res chain seq x y z
N MET A 1 6.37 -10.30 -20.91
CA MET A 1 6.07 -9.15 -20.02
C MET A 1 7.31 -8.63 -19.31
N GLY A 2 8.14 -9.49 -18.71
CA GLY A 2 9.36 -9.09 -18.01
C GLY A 2 10.32 -8.26 -18.87
N GLU A 3 10.62 -8.70 -20.10
CA GLU A 3 11.46 -7.96 -21.03
C GLU A 3 10.95 -6.55 -21.35
N ALA A 4 9.62 -6.38 -21.47
CA ALA A 4 9.04 -5.06 -21.72
C ALA A 4 9.19 -4.13 -20.51
N VAL A 5 9.03 -4.66 -19.29
CA VAL A 5 9.30 -3.91 -18.06
C VAL A 5 10.79 -3.55 -17.98
N LYS A 6 11.67 -4.51 -18.18
CA LYS A 6 13.14 -4.31 -18.18
C LYS A 6 13.55 -3.21 -19.15
N ALA A 7 13.02 -3.22 -20.37
CA ALA A 7 13.32 -2.22 -21.40
C ALA A 7 12.84 -0.81 -21.05
N ALA A 8 11.81 -0.65 -20.21
CA ALA A 8 11.31 0.65 -19.75
C ALA A 8 12.13 1.23 -18.57
N MET A 9 12.79 0.38 -17.79
CA MET A 9 13.46 0.79 -16.55
C MET A 9 14.61 1.80 -16.72
N PRO A 10 15.40 1.82 -17.81
CA PRO A 10 16.44 2.85 -17.99
C PRO A 10 15.93 4.28 -17.85
N THR A 11 14.67 4.55 -18.20
CA THR A 11 14.04 5.87 -18.15
C THR A 11 12.92 6.00 -17.11
N SER A 12 12.88 5.12 -16.12
CA SER A 12 11.95 5.19 -14.99
C SER A 12 12.70 5.31 -13.66
N GLU A 13 12.22 6.18 -12.76
CA GLU A 13 12.70 6.28 -11.38
C GLU A 13 12.03 5.26 -10.45
N ALA A 14 11.01 4.56 -10.94
CA ALA A 14 10.26 3.60 -10.15
C ALA A 14 11.09 2.38 -9.77
N ASP A 15 10.67 1.69 -8.73
CA ASP A 15 11.16 0.37 -8.41
C ASP A 15 10.70 -0.62 -9.50
N PRO A 16 11.61 -1.41 -10.11
CA PRO A 16 11.24 -2.41 -11.11
C PRO A 16 10.18 -3.39 -10.62
N ILE A 17 10.24 -3.83 -9.36
CA ILE A 17 9.25 -4.74 -8.79
C ILE A 17 7.86 -4.10 -8.69
N GLY A 18 7.80 -2.77 -8.45
CA GLY A 18 6.55 -2.02 -8.44
C GLY A 18 5.93 -1.91 -9.84
N VAL A 19 6.77 -1.68 -10.86
CA VAL A 19 6.33 -1.68 -12.27
C VAL A 19 5.81 -3.06 -12.67
N TRP A 20 6.54 -4.11 -12.29
CA TRP A 20 6.15 -5.50 -12.51
C TRP A 20 4.80 -5.82 -11.85
N ALA A 21 4.63 -5.50 -10.57
CA ALA A 21 3.40 -5.75 -9.82
C ALA A 21 2.19 -5.06 -10.45
N ALA A 22 2.32 -3.79 -10.86
CA ALA A 22 1.27 -3.06 -11.55
C ALA A 22 0.96 -3.69 -12.91
N SER A 23 1.99 -4.06 -13.70
CA SER A 23 1.81 -4.71 -14.99
C SER A 23 1.09 -6.05 -14.87
N LEU A 24 1.46 -6.85 -13.86
CA LEU A 24 0.85 -8.14 -13.58
C LEU A 24 -0.63 -8.01 -13.22
N ALA A 25 -1.00 -7.05 -12.36
CA ALA A 25 -2.39 -6.80 -12.01
C ALA A 25 -3.22 -6.37 -13.23
N MET A 26 -2.70 -5.46 -14.06
CA MET A 26 -3.37 -4.97 -15.25
C MET A 26 -3.56 -6.08 -16.30
N TYR A 27 -2.49 -6.81 -16.61
CA TYR A 27 -2.52 -7.84 -17.64
C TYR A 27 -3.39 -9.03 -17.22
N SER A 28 -3.24 -9.54 -15.99
CA SER A 28 -4.04 -10.67 -15.47
C SER A 28 -5.54 -10.34 -15.46
N SER A 29 -5.90 -9.11 -15.13
CA SER A 29 -7.29 -8.65 -15.18
C SER A 29 -7.82 -8.63 -16.62
N ALA A 30 -7.02 -8.15 -17.58
CA ALA A 30 -7.43 -8.01 -18.96
C ALA A 30 -7.66 -9.34 -19.69
N ILE A 31 -6.93 -10.41 -19.31
CA ILE A 31 -7.08 -11.75 -19.92
C ILE A 31 -8.06 -12.65 -19.15
N SER A 32 -8.57 -12.20 -18.00
CA SER A 32 -9.31 -13.06 -17.04
C SER A 32 -10.66 -13.59 -17.55
N ARG A 33 -11.17 -13.10 -18.68
CA ARG A 33 -12.40 -13.63 -19.29
C ARG A 33 -12.15 -14.97 -19.99
N THR A 34 -11.05 -15.11 -20.67
CA THR A 34 -10.71 -16.23 -21.53
C THR A 34 -9.73 -17.19 -20.89
N VAL A 35 -8.74 -16.67 -20.13
CA VAL A 35 -7.73 -17.49 -19.43
C VAL A 35 -8.22 -17.90 -18.06
N ARG A 36 -8.21 -19.20 -17.77
CA ARG A 36 -8.66 -19.82 -16.52
C ARG A 36 -7.64 -20.84 -16.03
N LEU A 37 -7.64 -21.08 -14.72
CA LEU A 37 -6.99 -22.24 -14.14
C LEU A 37 -7.81 -23.51 -14.44
N ASP A 38 -7.21 -24.67 -14.28
CA ASP A 38 -7.86 -25.98 -14.43
C ASP A 38 -9.08 -26.15 -13.51
N ASN A 39 -9.03 -25.56 -12.30
CA ASN A 39 -10.15 -25.50 -11.36
C ASN A 39 -11.20 -24.41 -11.72
N ARG A 40 -11.13 -23.84 -12.90
CA ARG A 40 -11.99 -22.79 -13.46
C ARG A 40 -11.93 -21.44 -12.73
N ARG A 41 -11.00 -21.24 -11.80
CA ARG A 41 -10.81 -19.93 -11.15
C ARG A 41 -10.19 -18.92 -12.12
N PRO A 42 -10.52 -17.63 -11.98
CA PRO A 42 -9.89 -16.56 -12.78
C PRO A 42 -8.41 -16.40 -12.41
N VAL A 43 -7.60 -15.98 -13.38
CA VAL A 43 -6.16 -15.75 -13.18
C VAL A 43 -5.84 -14.34 -12.62
N VAL A 44 -6.84 -13.63 -12.10
CA VAL A 44 -6.65 -12.26 -11.57
C VAL A 44 -5.64 -12.25 -10.42
N VAL A 45 -4.74 -11.27 -10.45
CA VAL A 45 -3.72 -11.02 -9.42
C VAL A 45 -3.96 -9.65 -8.81
N TRP A 46 -3.97 -9.58 -7.48
CA TRP A 46 -4.22 -8.35 -6.75
C TRP A 46 -2.94 -7.86 -6.07
N THR A 47 -2.49 -6.66 -6.41
CA THR A 47 -1.22 -6.11 -5.94
C THR A 47 -1.41 -4.80 -5.17
N VAL A 48 -0.56 -4.57 -4.17
CA VAL A 48 -0.54 -3.33 -3.40
C VAL A 48 0.89 -2.81 -3.30
N LEU A 49 1.16 -1.62 -3.82
CA LEU A 49 2.46 -0.98 -3.65
C LEU A 49 2.50 -0.24 -2.32
N ALA A 50 3.34 -0.69 -1.41
CA ALA A 50 3.61 -0.03 -0.15
C ALA A 50 4.94 0.74 -0.25
N GLY A 51 4.89 2.07 -0.19
CA GLY A 51 6.07 2.91 -0.32
C GLY A 51 5.87 4.27 0.33
N ARG A 52 6.95 4.86 0.85
CA ARG A 52 6.91 6.19 1.49
C ARG A 52 6.38 7.23 0.51
N SER A 53 5.64 8.21 1.03
CA SER A 53 5.13 9.29 0.20
C SER A 53 6.28 10.01 -0.53
N ALA A 54 6.08 10.39 -1.78
CA ALA A 54 7.03 11.00 -2.70
C ALA A 54 8.29 10.15 -3.00
N ILE A 55 8.88 9.47 -2.02
CA ILE A 55 10.11 8.67 -2.19
C ILE A 55 9.83 7.32 -2.83
N GLY A 56 8.73 6.66 -2.47
CA GLY A 56 8.39 5.32 -2.96
C GLY A 56 7.98 5.24 -4.43
N ARG A 57 7.83 6.39 -5.10
CA ARG A 57 7.53 6.48 -6.55
C ARG A 57 6.40 5.56 -7.03
N LYS A 58 5.42 5.23 -6.18
CA LYS A 58 4.30 4.31 -6.50
C LYS A 58 3.54 4.72 -7.76
N GLY A 59 3.16 6.00 -7.86
CA GLY A 59 2.52 6.55 -9.07
C GLY A 59 3.40 6.45 -10.31
N TYR A 60 4.74 6.61 -10.17
CA TYR A 60 5.68 6.37 -11.27
C TYR A 60 5.70 4.91 -11.71
N ALA A 61 5.62 3.96 -10.77
CA ALA A 61 5.56 2.53 -11.08
C ALA A 61 4.30 2.21 -11.91
N TYR A 62 3.15 2.67 -11.44
CA TYR A 62 1.89 2.52 -12.17
C TYR A 62 1.91 3.18 -13.56
N ASN A 63 2.41 4.42 -13.65
CA ASN A 63 2.50 5.12 -14.93
C ASN A 63 3.46 4.45 -15.90
N THR A 64 4.60 3.92 -15.42
CA THR A 64 5.55 3.15 -16.25
C THR A 64 4.88 1.86 -16.75
N ALA A 65 4.18 1.12 -15.88
CA ALA A 65 3.42 -0.07 -16.27
C ALA A 65 2.35 0.26 -17.32
N ASN A 66 1.63 1.36 -17.11
CA ASN A 66 0.61 1.83 -18.06
C ASN A 66 1.22 2.24 -19.42
N ALA A 67 2.42 2.81 -19.44
CA ALA A 67 3.14 3.11 -20.67
C ALA A 67 3.60 1.84 -21.40
N VAL A 68 4.10 0.84 -20.66
CA VAL A 68 4.49 -0.48 -21.19
C VAL A 68 3.29 -1.21 -21.80
N LEU A 69 2.16 -1.21 -21.10
CA LEU A 69 0.96 -1.93 -21.51
C LEU A 69 0.00 -1.12 -22.40
N GLY A 70 0.24 0.18 -22.56
CA GLY A 70 -0.74 1.12 -23.12
C GLY A 70 -1.19 0.78 -24.55
N LYS A 71 -0.29 0.29 -25.41
CA LYS A 71 -0.66 -0.13 -26.76
C LYS A 71 -1.48 -1.42 -26.76
N THR A 72 -1.17 -2.33 -25.84
CA THR A 72 -1.83 -3.64 -25.72
C THR A 72 -3.18 -3.53 -24.99
N LEU A 73 -3.19 -2.84 -23.85
CA LEU A 73 -4.35 -2.80 -22.95
C LEU A 73 -5.11 -1.48 -22.95
N GLY A 74 -4.74 -0.50 -23.78
CA GLY A 74 -5.31 0.86 -23.73
C GLY A 74 -6.83 0.89 -23.89
N GLY A 75 -7.40 0.03 -24.72
CA GLY A 75 -8.85 -0.14 -24.87
C GLY A 75 -9.48 -0.65 -23.58
N TYR A 76 -8.91 -1.73 -23.01
CA TYR A 76 -9.36 -2.32 -21.76
C TYR A 76 -9.26 -1.33 -20.60
N MET A 77 -8.12 -0.70 -20.39
CA MET A 77 -7.92 0.24 -19.29
C MET A 77 -8.86 1.43 -19.36
N ARG A 78 -9.12 1.96 -20.58
CA ARG A 78 -10.02 3.10 -20.76
C ARG A 78 -11.47 2.78 -20.40
N THR A 79 -11.94 1.57 -20.69
CA THR A 79 -13.35 1.19 -20.52
C THR A 79 -13.61 0.44 -19.21
N ARG A 80 -12.61 -0.25 -18.64
CA ARG A 80 -12.75 -1.21 -17.52
C ARG A 80 -12.07 -0.80 -16.22
N LYS A 81 -11.23 0.24 -16.24
CA LYS A 81 -10.65 0.79 -15.00
C LYS A 81 -11.72 1.52 -14.20
N ARG A 82 -11.75 1.25 -12.89
CA ARG A 82 -12.61 1.93 -11.90
C ARG A 82 -11.79 2.25 -10.65
N ASP A 83 -12.32 3.13 -9.81
CA ASP A 83 -11.76 3.54 -8.52
C ASP A 83 -12.88 3.92 -7.53
N GLY A 84 -12.50 4.26 -6.28
CA GLY A 84 -13.41 4.83 -5.28
C GLY A 84 -14.48 3.87 -4.73
N VAL A 85 -14.33 2.56 -4.87
CA VAL A 85 -15.29 1.58 -4.37
C VAL A 85 -15.14 1.37 -2.87
N SER A 86 -16.04 1.95 -2.10
CA SER A 86 -15.94 2.03 -0.64
C SER A 86 -16.94 1.15 0.14
N SER A 87 -17.88 0.47 -0.54
CA SER A 87 -18.88 -0.37 0.11
C SER A 87 -19.21 -1.63 -0.68
N GLY A 88 -19.69 -2.67 0.01
CA GLY A 88 -20.12 -3.90 -0.63
C GLY A 88 -21.24 -3.71 -1.66
N PRO A 89 -22.31 -2.97 -1.35
CA PRO A 89 -23.32 -2.60 -2.32
C PRO A 89 -22.77 -1.89 -3.56
N SER A 90 -21.88 -0.93 -3.38
CA SER A 90 -21.23 -0.20 -4.49
C SER A 90 -20.38 -1.12 -5.36
N LEU A 91 -19.70 -2.11 -4.76
CA LEU A 91 -18.93 -3.12 -5.50
C LEU A 91 -19.85 -3.96 -6.41
N VAL A 92 -20.96 -4.47 -5.85
CA VAL A 92 -21.89 -5.30 -6.63
C VAL A 92 -22.57 -4.47 -7.72
N ASP A 93 -23.01 -3.25 -7.41
CA ASP A 93 -23.62 -2.33 -8.38
C ASP A 93 -22.67 -2.04 -9.55
N MET A 94 -21.42 -1.70 -9.24
CA MET A 94 -20.40 -1.44 -10.27
C MET A 94 -20.18 -2.65 -11.18
N LEU A 95 -19.95 -3.84 -10.58
CA LEU A 95 -19.67 -5.05 -11.37
C LEU A 95 -20.89 -5.53 -12.17
N SER A 96 -22.10 -5.42 -11.61
CA SER A 96 -23.33 -5.77 -12.35
C SER A 96 -23.57 -4.85 -13.52
N LYS A 97 -23.29 -3.56 -13.40
CA LYS A 97 -23.36 -2.61 -14.53
C LYS A 97 -22.34 -2.97 -15.61
N MET A 98 -21.11 -3.35 -15.25
CA MET A 98 -20.10 -3.77 -16.21
C MET A 98 -20.52 -5.02 -17.03
N GLU A 99 -21.24 -5.96 -16.40
CA GLU A 99 -21.83 -7.11 -17.12
C GLU A 99 -22.99 -6.65 -17.99
N LEU A 100 -23.88 -5.83 -17.47
CA LEU A 100 -25.07 -5.36 -18.21
C LEU A 100 -24.72 -4.50 -19.44
N ASP A 101 -23.68 -3.67 -19.36
CA ASP A 101 -23.22 -2.82 -20.46
C ASP A 101 -22.79 -3.63 -21.70
N THR A 102 -22.53 -4.93 -21.54
CA THR A 102 -22.09 -5.82 -22.64
C THR A 102 -23.12 -6.89 -23.02
N VAL A 103 -24.30 -6.85 -22.43
CA VAL A 103 -25.41 -7.72 -22.83
C VAL A 103 -25.82 -7.39 -24.27
N GLY A 104 -25.70 -8.38 -25.15
CA GLY A 104 -26.03 -8.21 -26.57
C GLY A 104 -24.87 -7.78 -27.46
N GLU A 105 -23.68 -7.49 -26.91
CA GLU A 105 -22.48 -7.27 -27.72
C GLU A 105 -21.99 -8.59 -28.36
N GLU A 106 -21.35 -8.49 -29.53
CA GLU A 106 -20.65 -9.60 -30.15
C GLU A 106 -19.57 -10.14 -29.18
N GLY A 107 -19.63 -11.42 -28.88
CA GLY A 107 -18.77 -12.05 -27.88
C GLY A 107 -19.42 -12.21 -26.50
N GLY A 108 -20.62 -11.66 -26.23
CA GLY A 108 -21.40 -11.84 -24.99
C GLY A 108 -20.88 -11.09 -23.78
N ILE A 109 -21.44 -11.39 -22.62
CA ILE A 109 -21.18 -10.66 -21.36
C ILE A 109 -19.69 -10.63 -21.01
N ASP A 110 -19.18 -9.43 -20.72
CA ASP A 110 -17.82 -9.17 -20.28
C ASP A 110 -17.80 -8.37 -18.96
N GLY A 111 -17.67 -9.08 -17.84
CA GLY A 111 -17.61 -8.50 -16.51
C GLY A 111 -16.21 -8.10 -16.05
N ARG A 112 -15.17 -8.16 -16.93
CA ARG A 112 -13.80 -7.78 -16.53
C ARG A 112 -13.75 -6.34 -16.05
N THR A 113 -13.15 -6.13 -14.90
CA THR A 113 -12.98 -4.83 -14.29
C THR A 113 -11.69 -4.81 -13.48
N ILE A 114 -10.96 -3.71 -13.52
CA ILE A 114 -9.82 -3.48 -12.63
C ILE A 114 -10.09 -2.27 -11.74
N LEU A 115 -9.97 -2.45 -10.42
CA LEU A 115 -9.93 -1.35 -9.47
C LEU A 115 -8.50 -0.87 -9.32
N VAL A 116 -8.29 0.43 -9.47
CA VAL A 116 -6.99 1.07 -9.24
C VAL A 116 -7.16 2.15 -8.18
N GLU A 117 -6.67 1.89 -6.97
CA GLU A 117 -6.83 2.75 -5.79
C GLU A 117 -5.50 3.40 -5.43
N GLU A 118 -5.17 4.52 -6.04
CA GLU A 118 -3.91 5.24 -5.79
C GLU A 118 -3.83 5.85 -4.36
N GLU A 119 -4.98 6.03 -3.71
CA GLU A 119 -5.14 6.52 -2.33
C GLU A 119 -5.93 5.50 -1.49
N TRP A 120 -5.47 4.25 -1.45
CA TRP A 120 -6.21 3.14 -0.82
C TRP A 120 -6.55 3.37 0.66
N ALA A 121 -5.72 4.09 1.38
CA ALA A 121 -6.00 4.44 2.77
C ALA A 121 -7.34 5.19 2.95
N SER A 122 -7.74 6.02 2.00
CA SER A 122 -9.02 6.72 2.05
C SER A 122 -10.19 5.77 1.89
N VAL A 123 -10.06 4.78 1.02
CA VAL A 123 -11.05 3.71 0.80
C VAL A 123 -11.14 2.82 2.04
N LEU A 124 -10.02 2.39 2.64
CA LEU A 124 -9.98 1.58 3.86
C LEU A 124 -10.71 2.27 5.04
N LYS A 125 -10.59 3.60 5.18
CA LYS A 125 -11.30 4.36 6.22
C LYS A 125 -12.83 4.21 6.11
N VAL A 126 -13.35 4.21 4.90
CA VAL A 126 -14.78 4.10 4.64
C VAL A 126 -15.24 2.64 4.74
N GLN A 127 -14.45 1.71 4.23
CA GLN A 127 -14.75 0.27 4.25
C GLN A 127 -14.92 -0.28 5.68
N LYS A 128 -14.19 0.24 6.67
CA LYS A 128 -14.36 -0.13 8.10
C LYS A 128 -15.82 0.02 8.61
N ARG A 129 -16.63 0.83 7.94
CA ARG A 129 -18.05 1.04 8.27
C ARG A 129 -18.99 0.06 7.55
N CYS A 130 -18.47 -0.77 6.64
CA CYS A 130 -19.26 -1.69 5.82
C CYS A 130 -18.82 -3.13 6.06
N SER A 131 -19.44 -3.84 6.98
CA SER A 131 -19.10 -5.22 7.35
C SER A 131 -19.17 -6.23 6.18
N LYS A 132 -19.98 -5.95 5.16
CA LYS A 132 -20.15 -6.84 3.99
C LYS A 132 -19.07 -6.64 2.91
N PHE A 133 -18.33 -5.53 2.93
CA PHE A 133 -17.37 -5.24 1.85
C PHE A 133 -16.30 -6.33 1.73
N SER A 134 -15.63 -6.64 2.83
CA SER A 134 -14.56 -7.64 2.89
C SER A 134 -15.01 -9.01 2.37
N THR A 135 -16.20 -9.47 2.77
CA THR A 135 -16.73 -10.75 2.31
C THR A 135 -17.01 -10.76 0.80
N LEU A 136 -17.67 -9.73 0.27
CA LEU A 136 -17.97 -9.63 -1.15
C LEU A 136 -16.69 -9.48 -2.00
N PHE A 137 -15.72 -8.71 -1.50
CA PHE A 137 -14.44 -8.52 -2.16
C PHE A 137 -13.67 -9.85 -2.26
N ARG A 138 -13.56 -10.60 -1.16
CA ARG A 138 -12.96 -11.95 -1.16
C ARG A 138 -13.67 -12.91 -2.10
N THR A 139 -15.00 -12.92 -2.08
CA THR A 139 -15.81 -13.79 -2.96
C THR A 139 -15.60 -13.44 -4.43
N ALA A 140 -15.44 -12.15 -4.76
CA ALA A 140 -15.12 -11.69 -6.12
C ALA A 140 -13.74 -12.19 -6.58
N TRP A 141 -12.72 -12.21 -5.71
CA TRP A 141 -11.41 -12.76 -6.05
C TRP A 141 -11.47 -14.29 -6.32
N ASP A 142 -12.30 -14.99 -5.58
CA ASP A 142 -12.51 -16.43 -5.79
C ASP A 142 -13.27 -16.71 -7.12
N GLY A 143 -13.79 -15.69 -7.80
CA GLY A 143 -14.62 -15.83 -9.01
C GLY A 143 -16.00 -16.42 -8.73
N LYS A 144 -16.46 -16.40 -7.48
CA LYS A 144 -17.77 -16.91 -7.06
C LYS A 144 -18.85 -15.85 -7.21
N PRO A 145 -20.11 -16.23 -7.48
CA PRO A 145 -21.21 -15.29 -7.60
C PRO A 145 -21.35 -14.38 -6.38
N ILE A 146 -21.58 -13.10 -6.61
CA ILE A 146 -21.88 -12.12 -5.57
C ILE A 146 -23.21 -11.46 -5.85
N SER A 147 -23.91 -11.08 -4.80
CA SER A 147 -25.18 -10.37 -4.94
C SER A 147 -25.42 -9.40 -3.78
N ASN A 148 -26.22 -8.39 -4.06
CA ASN A 148 -26.73 -7.48 -3.07
C ASN A 148 -28.18 -7.12 -3.37
N ARG A 149 -29.01 -6.98 -2.34
CA ARG A 149 -30.40 -6.54 -2.49
C ARG A 149 -30.60 -5.23 -1.75
N THR A 150 -31.06 -4.20 -2.45
CA THR A 150 -31.47 -2.95 -1.88
C THR A 150 -32.97 -2.75 -2.06
N LYS A 151 -33.59 -1.89 -1.23
CA LYS A 151 -35.01 -1.53 -1.41
C LYS A 151 -35.23 -0.75 -2.70
N LYS A 152 -34.24 0.03 -3.14
CA LYS A 152 -34.32 0.94 -4.29
C LYS A 152 -34.09 0.18 -5.60
N ASP A 153 -33.03 -0.62 -5.66
CA ASP A 153 -32.52 -1.18 -6.92
C ASP A 153 -32.86 -2.68 -7.08
N GLY A 154 -33.57 -3.27 -6.10
CA GLY A 154 -33.91 -4.69 -6.10
C GLY A 154 -32.70 -5.60 -5.88
N LEU A 155 -32.68 -6.76 -6.53
CA LEU A 155 -31.59 -7.71 -6.52
C LEU A 155 -30.61 -7.40 -7.66
N GLN A 156 -29.39 -7.07 -7.28
CA GLN A 156 -28.24 -6.98 -8.19
C GLN A 156 -27.38 -8.21 -7.99
N SER A 157 -26.92 -8.84 -9.05
CA SER A 157 -26.09 -10.03 -9.01
C SER A 157 -25.05 -10.02 -10.12
N VAL A 158 -23.90 -10.58 -9.81
CA VAL A 158 -22.78 -10.81 -10.73
C VAL A 158 -22.49 -12.30 -10.69
N ALA A 159 -22.71 -12.98 -11.80
CA ALA A 159 -22.59 -14.42 -11.86
C ALA A 159 -21.13 -14.89 -11.81
N GLN A 160 -20.23 -14.15 -12.45
CA GLN A 160 -18.82 -14.46 -12.52
C GLN A 160 -17.97 -13.20 -12.44
N PRO A 161 -17.69 -12.71 -11.23
CA PRO A 161 -16.84 -11.52 -11.07
C PRO A 161 -15.43 -11.78 -11.59
N LEU A 162 -14.94 -10.86 -12.43
CA LEU A 162 -13.61 -10.85 -13.04
C LEU A 162 -12.90 -9.58 -12.60
N LEU A 163 -12.63 -9.50 -11.31
CA LEU A 163 -12.14 -8.31 -10.65
C LEU A 163 -10.62 -8.35 -10.50
N GLY A 164 -9.90 -7.46 -11.19
CA GLY A 164 -8.51 -7.11 -10.90
C GLY A 164 -8.42 -6.03 -9.83
N PHE A 165 -7.29 -5.94 -9.15
CA PHE A 165 -7.05 -4.92 -8.13
C PHE A 165 -5.59 -4.48 -8.10
N HIS A 166 -5.38 -3.16 -8.09
CA HIS A 166 -4.08 -2.54 -7.87
C HIS A 166 -4.24 -1.34 -6.95
N ALA A 167 -3.41 -1.22 -5.93
CA ALA A 167 -3.55 -0.14 -4.97
C ALA A 167 -2.20 0.41 -4.49
N HIS A 168 -2.23 1.65 -3.96
CA HIS A 168 -1.08 2.29 -3.35
C HIS A 168 -1.37 2.64 -1.89
N ILE A 169 -0.38 2.43 -1.03
CA ILE A 169 -0.45 2.78 0.39
C ILE A 169 0.94 3.20 0.89
N THR A 170 1.00 4.00 1.96
CA THR A 170 2.27 4.22 2.67
C THR A 170 2.41 3.22 3.83
N PRO A 171 3.63 2.88 4.29
CA PRO A 171 3.81 2.01 5.46
C PRO A 171 3.11 2.54 6.72
N GLY A 172 3.11 3.85 6.95
CA GLY A 172 2.40 4.44 8.08
C GLY A 172 0.87 4.33 7.97
N GLU A 173 0.32 4.44 6.76
CA GLU A 173 -1.11 4.19 6.51
C GLU A 173 -1.46 2.71 6.63
N TRP A 174 -0.56 1.81 6.17
CA TRP A 174 -0.70 0.38 6.38
C TRP A 174 -0.84 0.07 7.87
N ALA A 175 0.10 0.52 8.70
CA ALA A 175 0.05 0.34 10.15
C ALA A 175 -1.24 0.88 10.79
N LYS A 176 -1.79 1.97 10.26
CA LYS A 176 -2.99 2.63 10.82
C LYS A 176 -4.31 2.03 10.36
N TYR A 177 -4.40 1.63 9.09
CA TYR A 177 -5.70 1.29 8.47
C TYR A 177 -5.86 -0.19 8.12
N VAL A 178 -4.77 -0.94 7.92
CA VAL A 178 -4.83 -2.39 7.72
C VAL A 178 -5.01 -3.05 9.09
N SER A 179 -6.20 -3.58 9.32
CA SER A 179 -6.60 -4.12 10.62
C SER A 179 -6.11 -5.54 10.82
N SER A 180 -5.50 -5.84 11.97
CA SER A 180 -5.10 -7.20 12.33
C SER A 180 -6.29 -8.15 12.42
N SER A 181 -7.46 -7.70 12.90
CA SER A 181 -8.67 -8.53 12.96
C SER A 181 -9.22 -8.89 11.59
N GLU A 182 -9.15 -7.95 10.63
CA GLU A 182 -9.51 -8.22 9.23
C GLU A 182 -8.47 -9.14 8.54
N ALA A 183 -7.20 -9.03 8.90
CA ALA A 183 -6.15 -9.92 8.41
C ALA A 183 -6.41 -11.36 8.86
N LEU A 184 -6.62 -11.58 10.16
CA LEU A 184 -7.00 -12.88 10.74
C LEU A 184 -8.30 -13.44 10.13
N GLY A 185 -9.23 -12.57 9.70
CA GLY A 185 -10.41 -12.95 8.93
C GLY A 185 -10.14 -13.27 7.45
N GLY A 186 -8.88 -13.25 6.98
CA GLY A 186 -8.49 -13.55 5.59
C GLY A 186 -8.80 -12.43 4.59
N SER A 187 -8.99 -11.19 5.04
CA SER A 187 -9.32 -10.07 4.14
C SER A 187 -8.17 -9.66 3.24
N TYR A 188 -6.93 -9.89 3.67
CA TYR A 188 -5.74 -9.43 2.97
C TYR A 188 -4.87 -10.55 2.36
N ASN A 189 -5.17 -11.83 2.60
CA ASN A 189 -4.38 -12.95 2.05
C ASN A 189 -4.52 -13.14 0.52
N ARG A 190 -5.39 -12.37 -0.10
CA ARG A 190 -5.58 -12.31 -1.55
C ARG A 190 -4.77 -11.20 -2.21
N LEU A 191 -4.19 -10.32 -1.42
CA LEU A 191 -3.35 -9.22 -1.87
C LEU A 191 -1.88 -9.65 -1.87
N LEU A 192 -1.11 -9.11 -2.80
CA LEU A 192 0.34 -9.18 -2.85
C LEU A 192 0.92 -7.80 -2.55
N PRO A 193 1.14 -7.46 -1.28
CA PRO A 193 1.81 -6.23 -0.90
C PRO A 193 3.28 -6.28 -1.30
N VAL A 194 3.77 -5.22 -1.91
CA VAL A 194 5.13 -5.08 -2.40
C VAL A 194 5.72 -3.78 -1.86
N LEU A 195 6.79 -3.89 -1.07
CA LEU A 195 7.54 -2.72 -0.62
C LEU A 195 8.34 -2.15 -1.79
N VAL A 196 8.16 -0.85 -2.03
CA VAL A 196 8.81 -0.16 -3.14
C VAL A 196 9.52 1.10 -2.68
N GLU A 197 10.67 1.35 -3.32
CA GLU A 197 11.46 2.56 -3.13
C GLU A 197 11.84 3.15 -4.49
N ARG A 198 12.40 4.35 -4.51
CA ARG A 198 12.94 4.93 -5.73
C ARG A 198 14.21 4.19 -6.12
N SER A 199 14.27 3.67 -7.35
CA SER A 199 15.43 2.95 -7.85
C SER A 199 16.63 3.87 -8.17
N LYS A 200 16.34 5.07 -8.68
CA LYS A 200 17.36 6.06 -9.09
C LYS A 200 16.75 7.46 -9.21
N MET A 201 17.61 8.44 -9.44
CA MET A 201 17.23 9.79 -9.89
C MET A 201 17.60 9.93 -11.36
N LEU A 202 16.68 10.41 -12.15
CA LEU A 202 16.92 10.71 -13.55
C LEU A 202 17.24 12.21 -13.75
N PRO A 203 18.08 12.57 -14.72
CA PRO A 203 18.23 13.95 -15.14
C PRO A 203 16.88 14.56 -15.58
N TYR A 204 16.71 15.87 -15.39
CA TYR A 204 15.47 16.59 -15.70
C TYR A 204 15.04 16.50 -17.17
N ASN A 205 15.99 16.25 -18.07
CA ASN A 205 15.80 16.14 -19.51
C ASN A 205 15.67 14.69 -20.00
N SER A 206 15.57 13.72 -19.09
CA SER A 206 15.34 12.32 -19.47
C SER A 206 13.99 12.17 -20.15
N LYS A 207 13.98 11.50 -21.31
CA LYS A 207 12.75 11.20 -22.03
C LYS A 207 12.35 9.74 -21.77
N PRO A 208 11.07 9.47 -21.49
CA PRO A 208 10.57 8.10 -21.37
C PRO A 208 10.84 7.30 -22.66
N VAL A 209 11.34 6.08 -22.51
CA VAL A 209 11.42 5.12 -23.59
C VAL A 209 10.20 4.20 -23.50
N VAL A 210 9.43 4.14 -24.58
CA VAL A 210 8.37 3.15 -24.74
C VAL A 210 9.00 1.92 -25.40
N PRO A 211 9.03 0.77 -24.73
CA PRO A 211 9.62 -0.44 -25.29
C PRO A 211 8.85 -0.96 -26.50
N ASP A 212 9.45 -1.83 -27.29
CA ASP A 212 8.70 -2.59 -28.29
C ASP A 212 7.78 -3.56 -27.57
N THR A 213 6.49 -3.38 -27.76
CA THR A 213 5.44 -4.17 -27.11
C THR A 213 4.73 -5.13 -28.07
N LYS A 214 5.24 -5.31 -29.29
CA LYS A 214 4.64 -6.24 -30.27
C LYS A 214 4.53 -7.67 -29.76
N PRO A 215 5.58 -8.26 -29.10
CA PRO A 215 5.46 -9.60 -28.53
C PRO A 215 4.36 -9.69 -27.46
N LEU A 216 4.22 -8.64 -26.64
CA LEU A 216 3.20 -8.59 -25.60
C LEU A 216 1.80 -8.42 -26.18
N GLN A 217 1.67 -7.67 -27.29
CA GLN A 217 0.42 -7.55 -28.02
C GLN A 217 0.00 -8.89 -28.62
N ALA A 218 0.91 -9.61 -29.30
CA ALA A 218 0.65 -10.94 -29.83
C ALA A 218 0.22 -11.94 -28.74
N ALA A 219 0.89 -11.89 -27.57
CA ALA A 219 0.50 -12.73 -26.43
C ALA A 219 -0.89 -12.37 -25.88
N PHE A 220 -1.25 -11.09 -25.85
CA PHE A 220 -2.56 -10.64 -25.44
C PHE A 220 -3.66 -11.07 -26.44
N GLU A 221 -3.42 -10.93 -27.71
CA GLU A 221 -4.30 -11.40 -28.78
C GLU A 221 -4.53 -12.90 -28.65
N TRP A 222 -3.44 -13.69 -28.55
CA TRP A 222 -3.52 -15.15 -28.32
C TRP A 222 -4.33 -15.48 -27.05
N ALA A 223 -4.10 -14.78 -25.93
CA ALA A 223 -4.78 -15.03 -24.68
C ALA A 223 -6.27 -14.66 -24.71
N THR A 224 -6.70 -13.77 -25.60
CA THR A 224 -8.10 -13.27 -25.66
C THR A 224 -8.91 -13.79 -26.84
N GLU A 225 -8.29 -14.47 -27.80
CA GLU A 225 -8.92 -15.01 -28.98
C GLU A 225 -9.93 -16.12 -28.65
N GLU A 226 -9.55 -17.04 -27.76
CA GLU A 226 -10.39 -18.15 -27.35
C GLU A 226 -10.20 -18.51 -25.85
N ALA A 227 -11.07 -19.40 -25.35
CA ALA A 227 -10.99 -19.86 -23.97
C ALA A 227 -9.77 -20.76 -23.77
N ARG A 228 -8.93 -20.44 -22.78
CA ARG A 228 -7.69 -21.14 -22.43
C ARG A 228 -7.78 -21.71 -21.02
N VAL A 229 -7.37 -22.98 -20.85
CA VAL A 229 -7.29 -23.64 -19.55
C VAL A 229 -5.85 -23.99 -19.24
N MET A 230 -5.27 -23.21 -18.34
CA MET A 230 -3.87 -23.32 -17.97
C MET A 230 -3.62 -24.51 -17.05
N ARG A 231 -2.63 -25.34 -17.40
CA ARG A 231 -2.25 -26.56 -16.67
C ARG A 231 -0.75 -26.63 -16.47
N PHE A 232 -0.33 -27.14 -15.34
CA PHE A 232 1.09 -27.41 -15.12
C PHE A 232 1.61 -28.51 -16.04
N SER A 233 2.85 -28.37 -16.54
CA SER A 233 3.61 -29.54 -16.95
C SER A 233 3.80 -30.46 -15.76
N ARG A 234 4.22 -31.69 -15.99
CA ARG A 234 4.48 -32.64 -14.90
C ARG A 234 5.51 -32.09 -13.91
N GLU A 235 6.64 -31.64 -14.42
CA GLU A 235 7.76 -31.11 -13.61
C GLU A 235 7.34 -29.83 -12.88
N ALA A 236 6.58 -28.97 -13.52
CA ALA A 236 6.03 -27.76 -12.89
C ALA A 236 5.04 -28.07 -11.78
N GLY A 237 4.23 -29.12 -11.96
CA GLY A 237 3.30 -29.62 -10.94
C GLY A 237 4.01 -30.18 -9.72
N GLU A 238 5.05 -31.00 -9.93
CA GLU A 238 5.91 -31.54 -8.86
C GLU A 238 6.57 -30.39 -8.08
N ARG A 239 7.12 -29.39 -8.79
CA ARG A 239 7.70 -28.21 -8.16
C ARG A 239 6.69 -27.36 -7.40
N TYR A 240 5.49 -27.21 -7.92
CA TYR A 240 4.40 -26.50 -7.25
C TYR A 240 3.99 -27.19 -5.94
N ASP A 241 3.96 -28.52 -5.89
CA ASP A 241 3.68 -29.27 -4.66
C ASP A 241 4.78 -29.08 -3.61
N GLU A 242 6.06 -29.01 -4.00
CA GLU A 242 7.16 -28.64 -3.09
C GLU A 242 6.96 -27.23 -2.53
N ILE A 243 6.58 -26.25 -3.36
CA ILE A 243 6.30 -24.88 -2.91
C ILE A 243 5.15 -24.84 -1.91
N ARG A 244 4.10 -25.62 -2.14
CA ARG A 244 2.98 -25.74 -1.18
C ARG A 244 3.46 -26.23 0.17
N ALA A 245 4.29 -27.27 0.22
CA ALA A 245 4.86 -27.77 1.46
C ALA A 245 5.71 -26.70 2.16
N ILE A 246 6.59 -26.00 1.42
CA ILE A 246 7.39 -24.89 1.97
C ILE A 246 6.51 -23.78 2.57
N VAL A 247 5.40 -23.43 1.92
CA VAL A 247 4.46 -22.42 2.43
C VAL A 247 3.78 -22.88 3.71
N GLU A 248 3.32 -24.12 3.77
CA GLU A 248 2.66 -24.70 4.95
C GLU A 248 3.62 -24.78 6.15
N ASP A 249 4.85 -25.29 5.95
CA ASP A 249 5.89 -25.37 6.98
C ASP A 249 6.22 -23.96 7.51
N ARG A 250 6.39 -23.00 6.63
CA ARG A 250 6.69 -21.63 7.03
C ARG A 250 5.56 -20.98 7.82
N MET A 251 4.30 -21.22 7.43
CA MET A 251 3.13 -20.73 8.19
C MET A 251 3.03 -21.36 9.57
N ALA A 252 3.39 -22.64 9.72
CA ALA A 252 3.39 -23.33 11.01
C ALA A 252 4.40 -22.73 12.03
N GLU A 253 5.49 -22.14 11.54
CA GLU A 253 6.52 -21.51 12.35
C GLU A 253 6.26 -20.03 12.67
N MET A 254 5.24 -19.42 12.03
CA MET A 254 4.96 -17.99 12.14
C MET A 254 3.88 -17.66 13.17
N PRO A 255 3.89 -16.42 13.74
CA PRO A 255 2.72 -15.91 14.44
C PRO A 255 1.48 -15.92 13.54
N GLU A 256 0.32 -16.28 14.12
CA GLU A 256 -0.96 -16.43 13.41
C GLU A 256 -1.32 -15.22 12.50
N LEU A 257 -1.02 -14.00 12.98
CA LEU A 257 -1.23 -12.78 12.20
C LEU A 257 -0.41 -12.78 10.90
N LEU A 258 0.84 -13.19 10.92
CA LEU A 258 1.67 -13.27 9.71
C LEU A 258 1.22 -14.43 8.81
N ALA A 259 0.94 -15.60 9.38
CA ALA A 259 0.44 -16.76 8.65
C ALA A 259 -0.86 -16.42 7.90
N SER A 260 -1.76 -15.62 8.49
CA SER A 260 -3.02 -15.24 7.87
C SER A 260 -2.87 -14.48 6.54
N TYR A 261 -1.78 -13.76 6.33
CA TYR A 261 -1.48 -13.12 5.04
C TYR A 261 -0.99 -14.10 3.97
N MET A 262 -0.47 -15.26 4.38
CA MET A 262 0.20 -16.22 3.51
C MET A 262 -0.67 -17.41 3.09
N GLU A 263 -1.85 -17.56 3.69
CA GLU A 263 -2.78 -18.69 3.42
C GLU A 263 -3.09 -18.93 1.93
N ARG A 264 -2.96 -17.89 1.11
CA ARG A 264 -3.22 -17.99 -0.33
C ARG A 264 -1.96 -17.93 -1.19
N ALA A 265 -0.76 -17.96 -0.56
CA ALA A 265 0.50 -17.82 -1.29
C ALA A 265 0.66 -18.84 -2.41
N ALA A 266 0.37 -20.13 -2.16
CA ALA A 266 0.43 -21.16 -3.19
C ALA A 266 -0.57 -20.90 -4.34
N GLU A 267 -1.81 -20.49 -4.05
CA GLU A 267 -2.77 -20.11 -5.09
C GLU A 267 -2.32 -18.90 -5.89
N GLN A 268 -1.66 -17.91 -5.25
CA GLN A 268 -1.04 -16.77 -5.94
C GLN A 268 0.06 -17.23 -6.90
N VAL A 269 0.92 -18.17 -6.49
CA VAL A 269 1.92 -18.77 -7.39
C VAL A 269 1.26 -19.38 -8.61
N GLN A 270 0.22 -20.20 -8.42
CA GLN A 270 -0.50 -20.82 -9.54
C GLN A 270 -1.08 -19.77 -10.50
N ARG A 271 -1.73 -18.72 -9.98
CA ARG A 271 -2.32 -17.67 -10.82
C ARG A 271 -1.26 -16.89 -11.61
N ILE A 272 -0.16 -16.51 -10.96
CA ILE A 272 0.92 -15.79 -11.61
C ILE A 272 1.60 -16.66 -12.66
N SER A 273 1.90 -17.93 -12.36
CA SER A 273 2.48 -18.87 -13.32
C SER A 273 1.61 -19.01 -14.57
N ALA A 274 0.29 -19.09 -14.40
CA ALA A 274 -0.66 -19.15 -15.51
C ALA A 274 -0.64 -17.85 -16.35
N VAL A 275 -0.54 -16.69 -15.70
CA VAL A 275 -0.38 -15.40 -16.40
C VAL A 275 0.93 -15.35 -17.17
N LEU A 276 2.02 -15.85 -16.60
CA LEU A 276 3.33 -15.90 -17.28
C LEU A 276 3.29 -16.83 -18.50
N ALA A 277 2.75 -18.03 -18.35
CA ALA A 277 2.59 -18.96 -19.48
C ALA A 277 1.74 -18.35 -20.61
N SER A 278 0.69 -17.57 -20.27
CA SER A 278 -0.09 -16.86 -21.30
C SER A 278 0.72 -15.81 -22.06
N THR A 279 1.76 -15.20 -21.43
CA THR A 279 2.67 -14.30 -22.14
C THR A 279 3.67 -15.02 -23.05
N GLU A 280 3.79 -16.33 -22.89
CA GLU A 280 4.59 -17.25 -23.75
C GLU A 280 3.73 -17.93 -24.82
N MET A 281 2.42 -17.58 -24.86
CA MET A 281 1.42 -18.16 -25.79
C MET A 281 1.30 -19.67 -25.67
N THR A 282 1.28 -20.20 -24.45
CA THR A 282 1.10 -21.62 -24.15
C THR A 282 0.09 -21.83 -23.04
N GLU A 283 -0.67 -22.92 -23.10
CA GLU A 283 -1.55 -23.35 -21.99
C GLU A 283 -0.80 -24.18 -20.95
N GLU A 284 0.41 -24.64 -21.28
CA GLU A 284 1.24 -25.41 -20.37
C GLU A 284 2.13 -24.49 -19.53
N ILE A 285 1.98 -24.57 -18.22
CA ILE A 285 2.77 -23.82 -17.24
C ILE A 285 4.09 -24.54 -17.02
N SER A 286 5.19 -23.91 -17.38
CA SER A 286 6.55 -24.42 -17.21
C SER A 286 7.07 -24.26 -15.78
N THR A 287 8.08 -25.04 -15.40
CA THR A 287 8.80 -24.86 -14.13
C THR A 287 9.41 -23.46 -14.00
N ALA A 288 9.90 -22.88 -15.09
CA ALA A 288 10.42 -21.51 -15.09
C ALA A 288 9.34 -20.47 -14.71
N ALA A 289 8.12 -20.64 -15.21
CA ALA A 289 7.00 -19.78 -14.83
C ALA A 289 6.62 -19.94 -13.35
N VAL A 290 6.69 -21.17 -12.81
CA VAL A 290 6.47 -21.45 -11.38
C VAL A 290 7.54 -20.79 -10.51
N GLU A 291 8.82 -20.90 -10.88
CA GLU A 291 9.93 -20.27 -10.13
C GLU A 291 9.85 -18.73 -10.16
N ALA A 292 9.55 -18.15 -11.30
CA ALA A 292 9.35 -16.70 -11.40
C ALA A 292 8.17 -16.22 -10.54
N ALA A 293 7.06 -16.95 -10.55
CA ALA A 293 5.90 -16.67 -9.70
C ALA A 293 6.24 -16.80 -8.21
N TRP A 294 6.93 -17.88 -7.83
CA TRP A 294 7.36 -18.11 -6.45
C TRP A 294 8.31 -17.02 -5.95
N SER A 295 9.26 -16.60 -6.77
CA SER A 295 10.17 -15.50 -6.43
C SER A 295 9.41 -14.22 -6.12
N PHE A 296 8.39 -13.87 -6.91
CA PHE A 296 7.57 -12.69 -6.67
C PHE A 296 6.69 -12.82 -5.42
N VAL A 297 6.04 -13.97 -5.22
CA VAL A 297 5.22 -14.22 -4.02
C VAL A 297 6.08 -14.20 -2.76
N SER A 298 7.26 -14.81 -2.80
CA SER A 298 8.22 -14.79 -1.67
C SER A 298 8.67 -13.36 -1.33
N PHE A 299 8.90 -12.51 -2.32
CA PHE A 299 9.19 -11.10 -2.10
C PHE A 299 8.00 -10.36 -1.45
N SER A 300 6.79 -10.65 -1.89
CA SER A 300 5.57 -10.11 -1.26
C SER A 300 5.44 -10.57 0.19
N MET A 301 5.68 -11.85 0.49
CA MET A 301 5.68 -12.38 1.86
C MET A 301 6.69 -11.64 2.75
N ALA A 302 7.92 -11.44 2.28
CA ALA A 302 8.94 -10.67 2.99
C ALA A 302 8.54 -9.19 3.18
N SER A 303 7.86 -8.60 2.19
CA SER A 303 7.31 -7.24 2.29
C SER A 303 6.25 -7.13 3.39
N VAL A 304 5.35 -8.11 3.49
CA VAL A 304 4.33 -8.19 4.56
C VAL A 304 4.99 -8.33 5.93
N GLU A 305 5.95 -9.24 6.07
CA GLU A 305 6.67 -9.41 7.35
C GLU A 305 7.30 -8.10 7.81
N LYS A 306 7.94 -7.36 6.90
CA LYS A 306 8.52 -6.07 7.21
C LYS A 306 7.44 -5.04 7.58
N LEU A 307 6.36 -4.92 6.82
CA LEU A 307 5.26 -4.00 7.11
C LEU A 307 4.61 -4.28 8.47
N VAL A 308 4.41 -5.55 8.83
CA VAL A 308 3.81 -5.94 10.11
C VAL A 308 4.79 -5.70 11.27
N LYS A 309 6.09 -6.01 11.09
CA LYS A 309 7.13 -5.73 12.09
C LYS A 309 7.32 -4.23 12.32
N ASP A 310 7.36 -3.43 11.26
CA ASP A 310 7.48 -1.97 11.35
C ASP A 310 6.23 -1.37 12.03
N ALA A 311 5.03 -1.86 11.71
CA ALA A 311 3.79 -1.46 12.37
C ALA A 311 3.78 -1.83 13.86
N ALA A 312 4.30 -2.99 14.24
CA ALA A 312 4.44 -3.39 15.63
C ALA A 312 5.48 -2.55 16.38
N SER A 313 6.58 -2.19 15.72
CA SER A 313 7.62 -1.30 16.28
C SER A 313 7.12 0.14 16.43
N ASP A 314 6.33 0.63 15.49
CA ASP A 314 5.63 1.93 15.58
C ASP A 314 4.48 1.90 16.61
N SER A 315 3.93 0.72 16.90
CA SER A 315 2.90 0.43 17.90
C SER A 315 3.48 -0.09 19.21
N GLY A 316 4.77 -0.51 19.20
CA GLY A 316 5.56 -0.72 20.41
C GLY A 316 5.44 0.54 21.25
N PRO A 317 5.49 0.52 22.58
CA PRO A 317 5.22 1.70 23.33
C PRO A 317 6.18 2.80 22.83
N LYS A 318 5.73 3.66 21.91
CA LYS A 318 5.94 5.08 22.08
C LYS A 318 5.50 5.20 23.51
N SER A 319 6.47 5.27 24.46
CA SER A 319 6.15 5.45 25.84
C SER A 319 4.94 6.35 25.77
N MET A 320 3.77 5.85 26.17
CA MET A 320 2.70 6.76 26.50
C MET A 320 3.37 7.55 27.61
N GLN A 321 4.09 8.61 27.19
CA GLN A 321 4.48 9.61 28.16
C GLN A 321 3.20 9.86 28.86
N ALA A 322 3.18 9.53 30.15
CA ALA A 322 1.99 9.76 30.92
C ALA A 322 1.52 11.18 30.58
N PRO A 323 0.24 11.43 30.47
CA PRO A 323 -0.28 12.78 30.19
C PRO A 323 0.49 13.87 30.95
N GLU A 324 0.88 13.55 32.18
CA GLU A 324 1.70 14.35 33.07
C GLU A 324 3.08 14.65 32.50
N ASP A 325 3.78 13.64 31.97
CA ASP A 325 5.14 13.81 31.40
C ASP A 325 5.10 14.61 30.12
N MET A 326 4.08 14.44 29.29
CA MET A 326 3.88 15.27 28.10
C MET A 326 3.68 16.75 28.45
N ILE A 327 2.93 17.03 29.52
CA ILE A 327 2.71 18.37 30.03
C ILE A 327 4.00 18.95 30.58
N ARG A 328 4.76 18.21 31.39
CA ARG A 328 6.08 18.63 31.92
C ARG A 328 7.06 18.97 30.81
N ASP A 329 7.16 18.15 29.79
CA ASP A 329 8.06 18.36 28.66
C ASP A 329 7.70 19.61 27.86
N VAL A 330 6.42 19.90 27.70
CA VAL A 330 5.98 21.14 27.05
C VAL A 330 6.29 22.33 27.94
N LEU A 331 5.97 22.27 29.22
CA LEU A 331 6.25 23.36 30.16
C LEU A 331 7.77 23.66 30.24
N LYS A 332 8.65 22.65 30.34
CA LYS A 332 10.11 22.83 30.27
C LYS A 332 10.55 23.53 29.00
N ARG A 333 10.01 23.18 27.83
CA ARG A 333 10.30 23.84 26.54
C ARG A 333 9.87 25.32 26.50
N TYR A 334 8.86 25.68 27.27
CA TYR A 334 8.36 27.06 27.40
C TYR A 334 8.98 27.82 28.60
N GLY A 335 10.08 27.29 29.18
CA GLY A 335 10.76 27.98 30.29
C GLY A 335 10.06 27.84 31.63
N GLY A 336 9.28 26.75 31.83
CA GLY A 336 8.62 26.42 33.08
C GLY A 336 7.15 26.87 33.16
N GLU A 337 6.67 27.70 32.24
CA GLU A 337 5.28 28.17 32.23
C GLU A 337 4.71 28.28 30.81
N ALA A 338 3.41 28.00 30.66
CA ALA A 338 2.72 28.19 29.38
C ALA A 338 1.23 28.54 29.59
N GLN A 339 0.71 29.38 28.70
CA GLN A 339 -0.73 29.64 28.62
C GLN A 339 -1.48 28.37 28.12
N SER A 340 -2.69 28.17 28.57
CA SER A 340 -3.56 27.05 28.17
C SER A 340 -3.65 26.89 26.63
N SER A 341 -3.71 28.00 25.89
CA SER A 341 -3.73 27.97 24.42
C SER A 341 -2.42 27.50 23.78
N ALA A 342 -1.29 27.78 24.42
CA ALA A 342 0.03 27.33 23.96
C ALA A 342 0.21 25.83 24.25
N LEU A 343 -0.19 25.39 25.43
CA LEU A 343 -0.19 23.99 25.83
C LEU A 343 -1.09 23.13 24.93
N LEU A 344 -2.31 23.59 24.66
CA LEU A 344 -3.24 22.95 23.73
C LEU A 344 -2.67 22.84 22.30
N ARG A 345 -2.00 23.86 21.81
CA ARG A 345 -1.33 23.82 20.49
C ARG A 345 -0.18 22.82 20.46
N ALA A 346 0.65 22.80 21.49
CA ALA A 346 1.79 21.90 21.57
C ALA A 346 1.38 20.42 21.71
N LEU A 347 0.22 20.16 22.35
CA LEU A 347 -0.33 18.84 22.56
C LEU A 347 -1.46 18.49 21.57
N TRP A 348 -1.61 19.26 20.49
CA TRP A 348 -2.62 19.05 19.47
C TRP A 348 -2.61 17.61 18.93
N GLY A 349 -3.77 16.98 18.91
CA GLY A 349 -3.95 15.57 18.46
C GLY A 349 -3.53 14.53 19.49
N ARG A 350 -2.97 14.92 20.66
CA ARG A 350 -2.60 14.02 21.76
C ARG A 350 -3.51 14.19 22.98
N MET A 351 -3.84 15.44 23.34
CA MET A 351 -4.71 15.78 24.46
C MET A 351 -5.66 16.95 24.11
N ASN A 352 -6.85 16.92 24.70
CA ASN A 352 -7.81 18.05 24.64
C ASN A 352 -7.76 18.86 25.93
N ALA A 353 -8.48 19.98 26.00
CA ALA A 353 -8.49 20.88 27.16
C ALA A 353 -8.95 20.20 28.46
N ALA A 354 -9.91 19.28 28.36
CA ALA A 354 -10.40 18.54 29.52
C ALA A 354 -9.34 17.55 30.03
N GLY A 355 -8.67 16.82 29.15
CA GLY A 355 -7.62 15.88 29.52
C GLY A 355 -6.37 16.58 30.09
N ILE A 356 -6.02 17.80 29.60
CA ILE A 356 -4.93 18.59 30.21
C ILE A 356 -5.32 18.99 31.64
N LYS A 357 -6.54 19.45 31.84
CA LYS A 357 -7.01 19.86 33.16
C LYS A 357 -7.04 18.69 34.15
N GLU A 358 -7.57 17.54 33.75
CA GLU A 358 -7.63 16.30 34.52
C GLU A 358 -6.23 15.81 34.91
N ALA A 359 -5.29 15.81 33.95
CA ALA A 359 -3.91 15.41 34.22
C ALA A 359 -3.20 16.38 35.21
N VAL A 360 -3.38 17.70 35.06
CA VAL A 360 -2.79 18.70 35.97
C VAL A 360 -3.39 18.59 37.38
N GLU A 361 -4.65 18.22 37.55
CA GLU A 361 -5.27 17.98 38.87
C GLU A 361 -4.62 16.82 39.64
N THR A 362 -3.92 15.90 38.94
CA THR A 362 -3.19 14.78 39.54
C THR A 362 -1.69 15.05 39.73
N MET A 363 -1.19 16.23 39.29
CA MET A 363 0.23 16.57 39.35
C MET A 363 0.54 17.49 40.55
N ASP A 364 1.51 17.08 41.37
CA ASP A 364 1.96 17.88 42.51
C ASP A 364 2.99 18.96 42.12
N ASP A 365 3.58 18.85 40.93
CA ASP A 365 4.65 19.71 40.42
C ASP A 365 4.19 20.71 39.34
N VAL A 366 2.89 20.80 39.08
CA VAL A 366 2.30 21.78 38.13
C VAL A 366 1.12 22.50 38.78
N GLU A 367 1.18 23.83 38.82
CA GLU A 367 0.05 24.63 39.27
C GLU A 367 -0.73 25.27 38.12
N MET A 368 -2.03 25.42 38.29
CA MET A 368 -2.91 26.17 37.37
C MET A 368 -3.29 27.52 37.96
N VAL A 369 -2.73 28.58 37.37
CA VAL A 369 -2.98 29.97 37.82
C VAL A 369 -3.94 30.67 36.85
N LYS A 370 -4.95 31.38 37.39
CA LYS A 370 -5.86 32.21 36.59
C LYS A 370 -5.46 33.68 36.78
N GLU A 371 -4.91 34.29 35.74
CA GLU A 371 -4.57 35.71 35.73
C GLU A 371 -5.73 36.54 35.15
N LYS A 372 -6.14 37.58 35.88
CA LYS A 372 -7.11 38.55 35.39
C LYS A 372 -6.40 39.45 34.35
N SER A 373 -6.87 39.45 33.12
CA SER A 373 -6.47 40.43 32.12
C SER A 373 -6.97 41.82 32.56
N GLY A 374 -6.08 42.82 32.57
CA GLY A 374 -6.40 44.17 32.98
C GLY A 374 -7.42 44.93 32.10
N GLY A 375 -8.28 44.24 31.35
CA GLY A 375 -9.33 44.79 30.50
C GLY A 375 -10.58 43.86 30.43
N ARG A 376 -11.56 44.17 29.55
CA ARG A 376 -12.82 43.43 29.37
C ARG A 376 -12.65 42.00 28.73
N GLY A 377 -11.63 41.23 29.11
CA GLY A 377 -11.37 39.86 28.58
C GLY A 377 -11.55 38.78 29.64
N ALA A 378 -11.81 37.54 29.20
CA ALA A 378 -11.84 36.37 30.09
C ALA A 378 -10.46 36.13 30.74
N PRO A 379 -10.39 35.61 32.00
CA PRO A 379 -9.14 35.32 32.68
C PRO A 379 -8.30 34.34 31.86
N LYS A 380 -6.99 34.58 31.78
CA LYS A 380 -6.04 33.68 31.14
C LYS A 380 -5.66 32.58 32.12
N THR A 381 -5.73 31.33 31.69
CA THR A 381 -5.25 30.19 32.46
C THR A 381 -3.79 29.92 32.05
N ILE A 382 -2.88 29.92 33.03
CA ILE A 382 -1.47 29.63 32.89
C ILE A 382 -1.16 28.38 33.71
N TYR A 383 -0.37 27.48 33.15
CA TYR A 383 0.18 26.30 33.82
C TYR A 383 1.66 26.58 34.09
N ARG A 384 2.12 26.29 35.32
CA ARG A 384 3.50 26.59 35.77
C ARG A 384 4.05 25.38 36.53
N LEU A 385 5.33 25.03 36.25
CA LEU A 385 6.06 24.08 37.09
C LEU A 385 6.42 24.73 38.43
N THR A 386 6.04 24.07 39.52
CA THR A 386 6.47 24.44 40.86
C THR A 386 7.86 23.84 41.07
N SER A 387 8.89 24.70 41.10
CA SER A 387 10.26 24.27 41.37
C SER A 387 10.39 23.71 42.79
N GLY A 388 10.59 22.40 42.94
CA GLY A 388 11.21 21.82 44.12
C GLY A 388 12.61 22.41 44.27
N GLN A 389 12.88 23.05 45.44
CA GLN A 389 14.21 23.54 45.78
C GLN A 389 15.18 22.37 45.79
N ASP A 390 16.14 22.32 44.90
CA ASP A 390 17.46 21.78 45.16
C ASP A 390 18.53 22.67 44.51
N GLN A 391 19.45 23.06 45.38
CA GLN A 391 20.59 23.90 45.11
C GLN A 391 21.54 23.21 44.14
N ASP A 392 21.98 23.93 43.10
CA ASP A 392 23.41 24.07 42.85
C ASP A 392 23.65 25.30 41.95
N GLN A 393 24.46 26.19 42.53
CA GLN A 393 25.02 27.37 41.88
C GLN A 393 26.07 26.94 40.86
N ASP A 394 26.04 27.46 39.63
CA ASP A 394 27.09 28.29 39.10
C ASP A 394 26.82 28.72 37.64
N GLN A 395 26.81 30.01 37.48
CA GLN A 395 27.30 30.87 36.39
C GLN A 395 27.10 30.46 34.91
N ASP A 396 26.29 31.16 34.16
CA ASP A 396 26.68 32.24 33.29
C ASP A 396 25.48 32.94 32.62
N GLU A 397 25.45 34.26 32.77
CA GLU A 397 24.48 35.13 32.14
C GLU A 397 24.69 35.16 30.61
N GLN A 398 23.70 34.71 29.83
CA GLN A 398 23.51 35.21 28.46
C GLN A 398 22.03 35.47 28.18
N LYS A 399 21.72 36.74 27.98
CA LYS A 399 20.41 37.28 27.60
C LYS A 399 19.89 36.70 26.28
N PRO A 400 18.57 36.43 26.15
CA PRO A 400 18.02 35.93 24.92
C PRO A 400 17.98 36.98 23.82
N VAL A 401 18.64 36.68 22.71
CA VAL A 401 18.61 37.49 21.48
C VAL A 401 17.35 37.09 20.69
N LYS A 402 16.49 38.05 20.40
CA LYS A 402 15.35 37.89 19.47
C LYS A 402 15.87 37.56 18.06
N PRO A 403 15.31 36.58 17.35
CA PRO A 403 15.70 36.34 15.97
C PRO A 403 15.13 37.42 15.05
N THR A 404 16.00 38.24 14.49
CA THR A 404 15.69 39.15 13.39
C THR A 404 15.90 38.40 12.07
N LEU A 405 14.85 38.27 11.25
CA LEU A 405 14.95 37.79 9.89
C LEU A 405 15.83 38.72 9.05
N LYS A 406 17.04 38.28 8.71
CA LYS A 406 17.86 38.91 7.67
C LYS A 406 17.66 38.15 6.35
N VAL A 407 17.19 38.90 5.36
CA VAL A 407 17.17 38.52 3.96
C VAL A 407 18.61 38.30 3.51
N LEU A 408 18.96 37.08 3.09
CA LEU A 408 20.25 36.75 2.53
C LEU A 408 20.22 36.98 1.02
N ASN A 409 20.96 37.95 0.55
CA ASN A 409 21.31 38.17 -0.85
C ASN A 409 22.18 37.00 -1.37
N GLY A 410 21.88 36.58 -2.60
CA GLY A 410 22.37 35.36 -3.23
C GLY A 410 23.83 35.40 -3.72
N GLU A 411 24.80 35.28 -2.81
CA GLU A 411 26.23 35.14 -3.22
C GLU A 411 27.06 34.27 -2.26
N ARG A 412 26.54 33.18 -1.72
CA ARG A 412 27.38 32.16 -1.04
C ARG A 412 26.80 30.74 -1.13
N LEU A 413 26.65 30.25 -2.34
CA LEU A 413 26.27 28.83 -2.61
C LEU A 413 27.33 28.13 -3.49
N ARG A 414 28.60 28.29 -3.15
CA ARG A 414 29.69 27.53 -3.78
C ARG A 414 30.79 27.16 -2.79
N GLN A 415 30.47 26.36 -1.77
CA GLN A 415 31.46 25.57 -1.01
C GLN A 415 30.74 24.83 0.11
N ALA A 416 30.25 23.63 -0.13
CA ALA A 416 30.13 22.55 0.83
C ALA A 416 29.36 21.38 0.20
N THR A 417 30.01 20.58 -0.60
CA THR A 417 29.56 19.22 -0.89
C THR A 417 30.74 18.28 -0.91
N LYS A 418 31.11 17.80 0.26
CA LYS A 418 31.70 16.47 0.34
C LYS A 418 30.53 15.48 0.49
N PRO A 419 30.43 14.45 -0.36
CA PRO A 419 29.37 13.47 -0.24
C PRO A 419 29.55 12.64 1.04
N LYS A 420 28.48 12.52 1.83
CA LYS A 420 28.40 11.51 2.89
C LYS A 420 28.42 10.13 2.27
N PRO A 421 29.06 9.13 2.91
CA PRO A 421 29.08 7.78 2.40
C PRO A 421 27.65 7.23 2.29
N GLN A 422 27.34 6.60 1.16
CA GLN A 422 26.10 5.89 0.94
C GLN A 422 26.00 4.74 1.97
N PRO A 423 24.83 4.49 2.55
CA PRO A 423 24.60 3.26 3.28
C PRO A 423 24.76 2.08 2.33
N ALA A 424 25.38 1.01 2.85
CA ALA A 424 25.65 -0.21 2.11
C ALA A 424 24.37 -0.73 1.43
N ALA A 425 24.53 -1.17 0.18
CA ALA A 425 23.47 -1.76 -0.62
C ALA A 425 22.76 -2.86 0.19
N ILE A 426 21.45 -2.68 0.36
CA ILE A 426 20.56 -3.73 0.86
C ILE A 426 20.67 -4.88 -0.15
N ASN A 427 20.93 -6.08 0.34
CA ASN A 427 21.13 -7.33 -0.38
C ASN A 427 20.35 -7.41 -1.68
N ALA A 428 21.06 -7.78 -2.75
CA ALA A 428 20.50 -8.01 -4.07
C ALA A 428 19.20 -8.81 -3.95
N ASN A 429 18.10 -8.21 -4.41
CA ASN A 429 16.79 -8.82 -4.40
C ASN A 429 16.82 -10.10 -5.26
N PRO A 430 16.61 -11.31 -4.70
CA PRO A 430 16.67 -12.55 -5.45
C PRO A 430 15.71 -12.60 -6.64
N PHE A 431 14.61 -11.81 -6.59
CA PHE A 431 13.69 -11.66 -7.71
C PHE A 431 14.33 -10.94 -8.91
N MET A 432 15.21 -9.99 -8.65
CA MET A 432 15.90 -9.25 -9.71
C MET A 432 16.94 -10.14 -10.42
N ALA A 433 17.55 -11.07 -9.68
CA ALA A 433 18.44 -12.08 -10.26
C ALA A 433 17.68 -13.11 -11.13
N ALA A 434 16.44 -13.46 -10.72
CA ALA A 434 15.57 -14.37 -11.49
C ALA A 434 15.03 -13.74 -12.78
N LEU A 435 15.01 -12.40 -12.88
CA LEU A 435 14.60 -11.66 -14.07
C LEU A 435 15.82 -11.20 -14.91
N ASP A 436 17.06 -11.52 -14.51
CA ASP A 436 18.29 -10.95 -15.10
C ASP A 436 18.26 -9.40 -15.15
N LEU A 437 17.69 -8.76 -14.12
CA LEU A 437 17.52 -7.30 -13.99
C LEU A 437 18.58 -6.66 -13.08
#